data_bbea4bb81ad18c00d69409fdc9d7d442
#
_entry.id   bbea4bb81ad18c00d69409fdc9d7d442
#
_cell.length_a   1.000
_cell.length_b   1.000
_cell.length_c   1.000
_cell.angle_alpha   90.00
_cell.angle_beta   90.00
_cell.angle_gamma   90.00
#
_symmetry.space_group_name_H-M   'P 1'
#
loop_
_entity.id
_entity.type
_entity.pdbx_description
1 polymer ?
#
loop_
_entity_poly.entity_id
_entity_poly.type
_entity_poly.pdbx_seq_one_letter_code
_entity_poly.pdbx_strand_id
1 'polypeptide(L)'
;MPEKFYKLEGLGNDFILFDCREKEPAFSPELVKKLCQRRFGIGADGILLLLPSQNPSARWQMRIFNADGSEAEMCGNGIRCLAHYLNWKGEFKGSELAVETLAGIIRIEKTRGLYRVAMGKPEFAPEKIPLSQSEPMIDQELELEGKKLKATALSMGNPHCVILVDELERFPVSELGAKLETHPLFPNRTNVEFVQVLSPRQIKVRVWERGAGETLACGTGACAVLVACARLGKTENQAEVFLPGGKLEIEWKNDICYLTGPARLIYQGALELADF
;
A
#
# COMPACT_ATOMS: atom_id res chain seq x y z
N MET A 1 -21.80 24.22 -8.07
CA MET A 1 -22.12 23.07 -8.95
C MET A 1 -21.60 21.83 -8.24
N PRO A 2 -22.37 20.74 -8.22
CA PRO A 2 -21.94 19.54 -7.53
C PRO A 2 -20.65 18.96 -8.13
N GLU A 3 -19.73 18.58 -7.26
CA GLU A 3 -18.47 17.94 -7.65
C GLU A 3 -18.70 16.44 -7.84
N LYS A 4 -18.25 15.91 -8.99
CA LYS A 4 -18.34 14.49 -9.29
C LYS A 4 -17.24 13.71 -8.58
N PHE A 5 -17.57 12.57 -8.03
CA PHE A 5 -16.59 11.66 -7.44
C PHE A 5 -16.80 10.21 -7.92
N TYR A 6 -15.76 9.41 -7.76
CA TYR A 6 -15.74 8.00 -8.12
C TYR A 6 -15.25 7.18 -6.93
N LYS A 7 -16.04 6.18 -6.54
CA LYS A 7 -15.67 5.25 -5.47
C LYS A 7 -14.97 4.05 -6.07
N LEU A 8 -13.71 3.86 -5.68
CA LEU A 8 -12.88 2.75 -6.15
C LEU A 8 -12.34 1.94 -4.98
N GLU A 9 -11.91 0.73 -5.24
CA GLU A 9 -11.22 -0.11 -4.28
C GLU A 9 -10.12 -0.96 -4.93
N GLY A 10 -9.11 -1.31 -4.14
CA GLY A 10 -8.08 -2.28 -4.45
C GLY A 10 -7.88 -3.21 -3.26
N LEU A 11 -8.44 -4.43 -3.33
CA LEU A 11 -8.37 -5.43 -2.25
C LEU A 11 -8.99 -4.96 -0.92
N GLY A 12 -10.13 -4.26 -1.01
CA GLY A 12 -10.85 -3.74 0.16
C GLY A 12 -10.32 -2.43 0.71
N ASN A 13 -9.16 -1.95 0.25
CA ASN A 13 -8.70 -0.59 0.53
C ASN A 13 -9.38 0.37 -0.44
N ASP A 14 -10.26 1.24 0.04
CA ASP A 14 -11.21 1.98 -0.75
C ASP A 14 -10.96 3.50 -0.77
N PHE A 15 -11.19 4.11 -1.92
CA PHE A 15 -10.87 5.51 -2.18
C PHE A 15 -12.03 6.28 -2.82
N ILE A 16 -12.08 7.58 -2.52
CA ILE A 16 -12.87 8.56 -3.25
C ILE A 16 -11.94 9.28 -4.21
N LEU A 17 -12.15 9.11 -5.52
CA LEU A 17 -11.37 9.81 -6.54
C LEU A 17 -12.13 11.02 -7.05
N PHE A 18 -11.45 12.17 -7.06
CA PHE A 18 -11.90 13.38 -7.73
C PHE A 18 -11.02 13.65 -8.95
N ASP A 19 -11.67 13.88 -10.10
CA ASP A 19 -11.00 14.27 -11.33
C ASP A 19 -10.86 15.79 -11.36
N CYS A 20 -9.72 16.29 -10.91
CA CYS A 20 -9.41 17.70 -10.72
C CYS A 20 -8.61 18.29 -11.88
N ARG A 21 -8.64 17.69 -13.07
CA ARG A 21 -7.84 18.13 -14.22
C ARG A 21 -8.27 19.50 -14.80
N GLU A 22 -9.53 19.84 -14.66
CA GLU A 22 -10.05 21.14 -15.11
C GLU A 22 -10.06 22.17 -13.99
N LYS A 23 -10.30 21.73 -12.76
CA LYS A 23 -10.37 22.58 -11.57
C LYS A 23 -10.01 21.76 -10.34
N GLU A 24 -9.03 22.22 -9.58
CA GLU A 24 -8.69 21.65 -8.29
C GLU A 24 -9.50 22.37 -7.19
N PRO A 25 -10.45 21.69 -6.53
CA PRO A 25 -11.08 22.22 -5.31
C PRO A 25 -10.06 22.27 -4.16
N ALA A 26 -10.24 23.19 -3.23
CA ALA A 26 -9.42 23.23 -2.03
C ALA A 26 -9.79 22.10 -1.09
N PHE A 27 -8.94 21.06 -1.00
CA PHE A 27 -9.08 19.96 -0.04
C PHE A 27 -8.31 20.29 1.23
N SER A 28 -9.02 20.80 2.25
CA SER A 28 -8.42 20.90 3.59
C SER A 28 -8.38 19.54 4.29
N PRO A 29 -7.45 19.34 5.24
CA PRO A 29 -7.45 18.12 6.05
C PRO A 29 -8.80 17.81 6.73
N GLU A 30 -9.52 18.85 7.16
CA GLU A 30 -10.84 18.74 7.78
C GLU A 30 -11.90 18.25 6.80
N LEU A 31 -11.88 18.76 5.56
CA LEU A 31 -12.78 18.31 4.50
C LEU A 31 -12.51 16.85 4.15
N VAL A 32 -11.24 16.45 4.02
CA VAL A 32 -10.84 15.06 3.79
C VAL A 32 -11.39 14.16 4.88
N LYS A 33 -11.19 14.51 6.16
CA LYS A 33 -11.73 13.76 7.30
C LYS A 33 -13.24 13.58 7.22
N LYS A 34 -13.99 14.65 6.93
CA LYS A 34 -15.46 14.60 6.82
C LYS A 34 -15.89 13.69 5.67
N LEU A 35 -15.32 13.85 4.48
CA LEU A 35 -15.65 13.03 3.32
C LEU A 35 -15.35 11.54 3.53
N CYS A 36 -14.25 11.23 4.24
CA CYS A 36 -13.84 9.86 4.54
C CYS A 36 -14.66 9.18 5.65
N GLN A 37 -15.44 9.92 6.43
CA GLN A 37 -16.31 9.32 7.46
C GLN A 37 -17.35 8.40 6.85
N ARG A 38 -17.39 7.12 7.30
CA ARG A 38 -18.25 6.09 6.71
C ARG A 38 -19.74 6.25 7.01
N ARG A 39 -20.11 7.08 7.99
CA ARG A 39 -21.52 7.29 8.40
C ARG A 39 -22.06 8.68 8.07
N PHE A 40 -21.18 9.67 8.00
CA PHE A 40 -21.56 11.08 7.83
C PHE A 40 -20.96 11.69 6.56
N GLY A 41 -20.10 10.96 5.84
CA GLY A 41 -19.53 11.34 4.57
C GLY A 41 -19.81 10.28 3.49
N ILE A 42 -18.99 10.27 2.46
CA ILE A 42 -19.00 9.22 1.43
C ILE A 42 -18.45 7.91 2.03
N GLY A 43 -17.46 8.03 2.93
CA GLY A 43 -16.80 6.91 3.59
C GLY A 43 -15.71 6.29 2.71
N ALA A 44 -14.46 6.37 3.16
CA ALA A 44 -13.30 5.75 2.48
C ALA A 44 -12.09 5.69 3.41
N ASP A 45 -11.07 4.94 3.00
CA ASP A 45 -9.75 4.93 3.63
C ASP A 45 -8.90 6.13 3.18
N GLY A 46 -9.28 6.79 2.07
CA GLY A 46 -8.59 7.99 1.60
C GLY A 46 -9.23 8.62 0.36
N ILE A 47 -8.62 9.73 -0.06
CA ILE A 47 -9.02 10.49 -1.25
C ILE A 47 -7.88 10.48 -2.26
N LEU A 48 -8.20 10.27 -3.53
CA LEU A 48 -7.29 10.41 -4.66
C LEU A 48 -7.69 11.65 -5.48
N LEU A 49 -6.73 12.51 -5.75
CA LEU A 49 -6.92 13.61 -6.71
C LEU A 49 -6.15 13.28 -8.00
N LEU A 50 -6.85 13.30 -9.12
CA LEU A 50 -6.25 13.23 -10.46
C LEU A 50 -6.04 14.63 -10.98
N LEU A 51 -4.80 15.01 -11.24
CA LEU A 51 -4.37 16.32 -11.69
C LEU A 51 -3.55 16.22 -13.00
N PRO A 52 -3.42 17.32 -13.76
CA PRO A 52 -2.41 17.40 -14.81
C PRO A 52 -1.02 17.37 -14.17
N SER A 53 -0.09 16.58 -14.72
CA SER A 53 1.29 16.58 -14.26
C SER A 53 2.04 17.84 -14.72
N GLN A 54 2.94 18.31 -13.88
CA GLN A 54 3.93 19.35 -14.22
C GLN A 54 5.24 18.73 -14.74
N ASN A 55 5.42 17.41 -14.58
CA ASN A 55 6.59 16.70 -15.02
C ASN A 55 6.41 16.20 -16.46
N PRO A 56 7.32 16.54 -17.40
CA PRO A 56 7.18 16.13 -18.80
C PRO A 56 7.24 14.61 -19.03
N SER A 57 7.72 13.85 -18.03
CA SER A 57 7.77 12.36 -18.08
C SER A 57 6.46 11.69 -17.71
N ALA A 58 5.45 12.45 -17.28
CA ALA A 58 4.12 11.93 -16.94
C ALA A 58 3.04 12.88 -17.45
N ARG A 59 1.92 12.33 -17.89
CA ARG A 59 0.76 13.14 -18.29
C ARG A 59 -0.11 13.54 -17.10
N TRP A 60 -0.16 12.69 -16.08
CA TRP A 60 -1.06 12.82 -14.93
C TRP A 60 -0.30 12.82 -13.64
N GLN A 61 -0.82 13.53 -12.66
CA GLN A 61 -0.35 13.53 -11.27
C GLN A 61 -1.44 12.93 -10.38
N MET A 62 -1.02 12.11 -9.43
CA MET A 62 -1.86 11.64 -8.33
C MET A 62 -1.41 12.28 -7.03
N ARG A 63 -2.35 12.92 -6.33
CA ARG A 63 -2.20 13.21 -4.89
C ARG A 63 -3.10 12.27 -4.11
N ILE A 64 -2.65 11.87 -2.94
CA ILE A 64 -3.39 10.96 -2.07
C ILE A 64 -3.43 11.49 -0.65
N PHE A 65 -4.62 11.51 -0.07
CA PHE A 65 -4.86 11.88 1.32
C PHE A 65 -5.45 10.69 2.08
N ASN A 66 -4.87 10.41 3.24
CA ASN A 66 -5.41 9.43 4.19
C ASN A 66 -6.70 9.95 4.84
N ALA A 67 -7.50 9.06 5.43
CA ALA A 67 -8.75 9.46 6.09
C ALA A 67 -8.55 10.42 7.29
N ASP A 68 -7.35 10.52 7.85
CA ASP A 68 -6.97 11.48 8.89
C ASP A 68 -6.60 12.87 8.35
N GLY A 69 -6.66 13.08 7.03
CA GLY A 69 -6.34 14.32 6.34
C GLY A 69 -4.85 14.51 6.03
N SER A 70 -3.98 13.60 6.44
CA SER A 70 -2.57 13.64 6.07
C SER A 70 -2.37 13.28 4.60
N GLU A 71 -1.39 13.91 3.94
CA GLU A 71 -1.02 13.57 2.57
C GLU A 71 0.05 12.48 2.57
N ALA A 72 -0.12 11.44 1.76
CA ALA A 72 0.83 10.35 1.61
C ALA A 72 1.59 10.50 0.29
N GLU A 73 2.85 10.04 0.28
CA GLU A 73 3.71 10.14 -0.90
C GLU A 73 3.24 9.23 -2.04
N MET A 74 2.78 8.01 -1.73
CA MET A 74 2.29 7.01 -2.68
C MET A 74 1.51 5.90 -1.96
N CYS A 75 0.58 5.28 -2.68
CA CYS A 75 -0.12 4.07 -2.23
C CYS A 75 -0.29 3.11 -3.40
N GLY A 76 0.21 1.89 -3.25
CA GLY A 76 0.11 0.86 -4.29
C GLY A 76 -1.33 0.49 -4.67
N ASN A 77 -2.27 0.53 -3.72
CA ASN A 77 -3.69 0.31 -3.98
C ASN A 77 -4.31 1.53 -4.69
N GLY A 78 -3.99 2.74 -4.21
CA GLY A 78 -4.50 4.00 -4.79
C GLY A 78 -4.06 4.21 -6.24
N ILE A 79 -2.78 3.94 -6.56
CA ILE A 79 -2.27 4.11 -7.93
C ILE A 79 -2.92 3.11 -8.91
N ARG A 80 -3.26 1.88 -8.45
CA ARG A 80 -4.01 0.92 -9.27
C ARG A 80 -5.45 1.40 -9.49
N CYS A 81 -6.09 1.98 -8.47
CA CYS A 81 -7.42 2.60 -8.59
C CYS A 81 -7.43 3.73 -9.61
N LEU A 82 -6.43 4.64 -9.58
CA LEU A 82 -6.28 5.69 -10.56
C LEU A 82 -6.08 5.13 -11.98
N ALA A 83 -5.21 4.14 -12.13
CA ALA A 83 -4.97 3.48 -13.43
C ALA A 83 -6.26 2.82 -13.97
N HIS A 84 -7.05 2.18 -13.08
CA HIS A 84 -8.35 1.61 -13.43
C HIS A 84 -9.34 2.70 -13.88
N TYR A 85 -9.42 3.82 -13.16
CA TYR A 85 -10.26 4.95 -13.56
C TYR A 85 -9.89 5.48 -14.94
N LEU A 86 -8.61 5.72 -15.20
CA LEU A 86 -8.13 6.18 -16.51
C LEU A 86 -8.40 5.16 -17.62
N ASN A 87 -8.29 3.86 -17.33
CA ASN A 87 -8.65 2.80 -18.26
C ASN A 87 -10.16 2.78 -18.56
N TRP A 88 -10.99 2.92 -17.53
CA TRP A 88 -12.45 3.00 -17.67
C TRP A 88 -12.88 4.23 -18.49
N LYS A 89 -12.19 5.36 -18.36
CA LYS A 89 -12.38 6.58 -19.18
C LYS A 89 -11.84 6.43 -20.62
N GLY A 90 -11.17 5.32 -20.97
CA GLY A 90 -10.52 5.14 -22.26
C GLY A 90 -9.24 5.97 -22.44
N GLU A 91 -8.66 6.45 -21.35
CA GLU A 91 -7.49 7.32 -21.35
C GLU A 91 -6.18 6.59 -21.03
N PHE A 92 -6.22 5.36 -20.52
CA PHE A 92 -5.06 4.50 -20.42
C PHE A 92 -4.80 3.85 -21.78
N LYS A 93 -4.12 4.60 -22.67
CA LYS A 93 -3.77 4.12 -24.02
C LYS A 93 -2.43 3.38 -23.97
N GLY A 94 -2.35 2.25 -24.72
CA GLY A 94 -1.16 1.41 -24.73
C GLY A 94 -1.07 0.45 -23.55
N SER A 95 0.15 -0.03 -23.28
CA SER A 95 0.42 -1.02 -22.23
C SER A 95 0.98 -0.41 -20.93
N GLU A 96 1.51 0.81 -20.99
CA GLU A 96 2.14 1.50 -19.86
C GLU A 96 1.57 2.90 -19.66
N LEU A 97 1.47 3.32 -18.42
CA LEU A 97 1.08 4.65 -17.96
C LEU A 97 2.12 5.15 -16.94
N ALA A 98 2.61 6.37 -17.10
CA ALA A 98 3.44 7.06 -16.13
C ALA A 98 2.58 8.09 -15.38
N VAL A 99 2.65 8.08 -14.05
CA VAL A 99 1.92 9.00 -13.16
C VAL A 99 2.90 9.63 -12.19
N GLU A 100 2.86 10.95 -12.09
CA GLU A 100 3.61 11.70 -11.08
C GLU A 100 2.96 11.54 -9.70
N THR A 101 3.77 11.32 -8.68
CA THR A 101 3.37 11.27 -7.26
C THR A 101 4.41 12.01 -6.43
N LEU A 102 4.16 12.20 -5.14
CA LEU A 102 5.18 12.76 -4.24
C LEU A 102 6.40 11.83 -4.08
N ALA A 103 6.26 10.52 -4.32
CA ALA A 103 7.36 9.56 -4.36
C ALA A 103 8.10 9.53 -5.71
N GLY A 104 7.74 10.42 -6.67
CA GLY A 104 8.30 10.47 -8.01
C GLY A 104 7.38 9.87 -9.07
N ILE A 105 7.95 9.49 -10.22
CA ILE A 105 7.20 8.91 -11.34
C ILE A 105 6.98 7.43 -11.11
N ILE A 106 5.73 7.04 -11.03
CA ILE A 106 5.31 5.63 -10.92
C ILE A 106 4.86 5.12 -12.29
N ARG A 107 5.40 3.98 -12.70
CA ARG A 107 5.04 3.30 -13.94
C ARG A 107 4.07 2.17 -13.66
N ILE A 108 2.97 2.15 -14.39
CA ILE A 108 1.90 1.17 -14.28
C ILE A 108 1.73 0.48 -15.62
N GLU A 109 1.84 -0.82 -15.64
CA GLU A 109 1.54 -1.65 -16.81
C GLU A 109 0.15 -2.26 -16.67
N LYS A 110 -0.60 -2.31 -17.77
CA LYS A 110 -1.87 -3.04 -17.84
C LYS A 110 -1.63 -4.44 -18.39
N THR A 111 -1.96 -5.46 -17.62
CA THR A 111 -1.77 -6.86 -17.97
C THR A 111 -2.95 -7.73 -17.54
N ARG A 112 -3.55 -8.49 -18.43
CA ARG A 112 -4.64 -9.45 -18.17
C ARG A 112 -5.81 -8.87 -17.34
N GLY A 113 -6.12 -7.58 -17.48
CA GLY A 113 -7.15 -6.89 -16.70
C GLY A 113 -6.70 -6.46 -15.30
N LEU A 114 -5.44 -6.68 -14.96
CA LEU A 114 -4.78 -6.25 -13.72
C LEU A 114 -3.81 -5.09 -14.00
N TYR A 115 -3.32 -4.49 -12.92
CA TYR A 115 -2.36 -3.38 -12.97
C TYR A 115 -1.08 -3.78 -12.26
N ARG A 116 0.04 -3.77 -13.00
CA ARG A 116 1.39 -4.04 -12.50
C ARG A 116 2.09 -2.72 -12.22
N VAL A 117 2.56 -2.55 -11.00
CA VAL A 117 3.16 -1.32 -10.48
C VAL A 117 4.60 -1.59 -10.05
N ALA A 118 5.54 -0.77 -10.50
CA ALA A 118 6.91 -0.78 -9.97
C ALA A 118 6.93 -0.11 -8.59
N MET A 119 7.10 -0.91 -7.53
CA MET A 119 7.03 -0.47 -6.13
C MET A 119 8.38 0.04 -5.60
N GLY A 120 9.43 -0.02 -6.42
CA GLY A 120 10.77 0.43 -6.05
C GLY A 120 11.67 -0.68 -5.52
N LYS A 121 12.82 -0.26 -4.99
CA LYS A 121 13.87 -1.14 -4.49
C LYS A 121 13.70 -1.40 -3.00
N PRO A 122 13.76 -2.68 -2.55
CA PRO A 122 13.81 -2.99 -1.12
C PRO A 122 15.17 -2.60 -0.53
N GLU A 123 15.16 -2.02 0.66
CA GLU A 123 16.36 -1.62 1.38
C GLU A 123 16.45 -2.35 2.72
N PHE A 124 17.64 -2.92 3.00
CA PHE A 124 17.91 -3.65 4.25
C PHE A 124 18.84 -2.89 5.20
N ALA A 125 19.39 -1.77 4.76
CA ALA A 125 20.27 -0.95 5.57
C ALA A 125 19.51 -0.35 6.77
N PRO A 126 20.00 -0.50 8.00
CA PRO A 126 19.30 -0.08 9.21
C PRO A 126 18.86 1.38 9.19
N GLU A 127 19.68 2.27 8.65
CA GLU A 127 19.37 3.71 8.52
C GLU A 127 18.24 4.00 7.52
N LYS A 128 17.97 3.09 6.57
CA LYS A 128 16.84 3.19 5.60
C LYS A 128 15.53 2.65 6.14
N ILE A 129 15.61 1.85 7.22
CA ILE A 129 14.44 1.27 7.93
C ILE A 129 14.08 2.10 9.17
N PRO A 130 14.86 3.04 9.58
CA PRO A 130 15.29 3.55 10.88
C PRO A 130 15.22 2.52 12.02
N LEU A 131 16.24 1.63 12.05
CA LEU A 131 16.42 0.69 13.18
C LEU A 131 17.35 1.29 14.24
N SER A 132 17.09 0.97 15.52
CA SER A 132 17.97 1.30 16.66
C SER A 132 19.15 0.34 16.81
N GLN A 133 19.68 -0.17 15.70
CA GLN A 133 20.87 -1.02 15.64
C GLN A 133 21.65 -0.75 14.37
N SER A 134 22.97 -1.09 14.35
CA SER A 134 23.86 -0.86 13.22
C SER A 134 23.83 -1.99 12.16
N GLU A 135 23.41 -3.19 12.56
CA GLU A 135 23.41 -4.34 11.69
C GLU A 135 22.03 -4.60 11.06
N PRO A 136 21.99 -5.07 9.80
CA PRO A 136 20.74 -5.47 9.17
C PRO A 136 20.01 -6.56 9.97
N MET A 137 18.72 -6.41 10.15
CA MET A 137 17.88 -7.37 10.86
C MET A 137 17.35 -8.42 9.87
N ILE A 138 18.03 -9.56 9.74
CA ILE A 138 17.64 -10.68 8.85
C ILE A 138 17.59 -11.97 9.67
N ASP A 139 16.41 -12.60 9.79
CA ASP A 139 16.14 -13.81 10.62
C ASP A 139 16.66 -13.66 12.06
N GLN A 140 16.64 -12.46 12.57
CA GLN A 140 17.16 -12.13 13.91
C GLN A 140 16.11 -12.39 14.99
N GLU A 141 16.55 -12.91 16.14
CA GLU A 141 15.67 -13.02 17.32
C GLU A 141 15.26 -11.63 17.81
N LEU A 142 13.96 -11.46 17.97
CA LEU A 142 13.33 -10.32 18.61
C LEU A 142 12.57 -10.82 19.83
N GLU A 143 12.88 -10.27 20.99
CA GLU A 143 12.20 -10.63 22.24
C GLU A 143 10.99 -9.74 22.46
N LEU A 144 9.84 -10.36 22.66
CA LEU A 144 8.59 -9.68 22.98
C LEU A 144 7.88 -10.41 24.12
N GLU A 145 7.83 -9.79 25.31
CA GLU A 145 7.17 -10.35 26.51
C GLU A 145 7.60 -11.78 26.85
N GLY A 146 8.90 -12.06 26.77
CA GLY A 146 9.48 -13.36 27.04
C GLY A 146 9.30 -14.40 25.91
N LYS A 147 8.65 -14.02 24.79
CA LYS A 147 8.60 -14.82 23.57
C LYS A 147 9.70 -14.39 22.62
N LYS A 148 10.36 -15.36 22.01
CA LYS A 148 11.36 -15.13 20.96
C LYS A 148 10.68 -15.31 19.60
N LEU A 149 10.69 -14.25 18.80
CA LEU A 149 10.20 -14.26 17.43
C LEU A 149 11.41 -14.06 16.49
N LYS A 150 11.40 -14.70 15.34
CA LYS A 150 12.37 -14.43 14.28
C LYS A 150 11.80 -13.42 13.31
N ALA A 151 12.51 -12.31 13.11
CA ALA A 151 12.06 -11.21 12.29
C ALA A 151 13.11 -10.80 11.27
N THR A 152 12.62 -10.33 10.12
CA THR A 152 13.40 -9.66 9.08
C THR A 152 12.84 -8.28 8.85
N ALA A 153 13.68 -7.25 8.99
CA ALA A 153 13.27 -5.87 8.73
C ALA A 153 13.81 -5.38 7.38
N LEU A 154 12.97 -4.64 6.66
CA LEU A 154 13.34 -3.96 5.42
C LEU A 154 12.46 -2.74 5.18
N SER A 155 12.89 -1.89 4.26
CA SER A 155 12.10 -0.74 3.79
C SER A 155 11.65 -0.93 2.35
N MET A 156 10.38 -0.60 2.07
CA MET A 156 9.81 -0.42 0.73
C MET A 156 9.45 1.06 0.49
N GLY A 157 10.26 1.99 1.05
CA GLY A 157 9.95 3.40 1.22
C GLY A 157 9.34 3.71 2.58
N ASN A 158 8.85 2.69 3.28
CA ASN A 158 8.37 2.71 4.66
C ASN A 158 8.85 1.42 5.38
N PRO A 159 8.97 1.43 6.71
CA PRO A 159 9.51 0.31 7.47
C PRO A 159 8.55 -0.87 7.56
N HIS A 160 9.10 -2.08 7.43
CA HIS A 160 8.40 -3.36 7.55
C HIS A 160 9.17 -4.32 8.44
N CYS A 161 8.45 -5.02 9.32
CA CYS A 161 8.94 -6.09 10.17
C CYS A 161 8.20 -7.39 9.81
N VAL A 162 8.87 -8.29 9.10
CA VAL A 162 8.31 -9.55 8.60
C VAL A 162 8.63 -10.69 9.56
N ILE A 163 7.60 -11.40 10.03
CA ILE A 163 7.69 -12.49 10.99
C ILE A 163 7.05 -13.75 10.39
N LEU A 164 7.84 -14.82 10.24
CA LEU A 164 7.34 -16.11 9.79
C LEU A 164 6.64 -16.84 10.94
N VAL A 165 5.47 -17.40 10.65
CA VAL A 165 4.66 -18.18 11.60
C VAL A 165 4.20 -19.47 10.94
N ASP A 166 4.01 -20.54 11.75
CA ASP A 166 3.57 -21.84 11.24
C ASP A 166 2.05 -21.85 10.95
N GLU A 167 1.25 -21.19 11.78
CA GLU A 167 -0.21 -21.12 11.64
C GLU A 167 -0.67 -19.66 11.75
N LEU A 168 -1.18 -19.10 10.66
CA LEU A 168 -1.56 -17.67 10.56
C LEU A 168 -3.01 -17.42 10.99
N GLU A 169 -3.93 -18.36 10.75
CA GLU A 169 -5.36 -18.12 10.94
C GLU A 169 -5.72 -17.70 12.37
N ARG A 170 -5.13 -18.37 13.36
CA ARG A 170 -5.38 -18.12 14.79
C ARG A 170 -4.30 -17.26 15.44
N PHE A 171 -3.39 -16.71 14.63
CA PHE A 171 -2.29 -15.92 15.17
C PHE A 171 -2.82 -14.59 15.74
N PRO A 172 -2.38 -14.15 16.93
CA PRO A 172 -2.91 -12.96 17.60
C PRO A 172 -2.31 -11.67 17.01
N VAL A 173 -2.62 -11.38 15.73
CA VAL A 173 -2.06 -10.26 14.96
C VAL A 173 -2.29 -8.92 15.64
N SER A 174 -3.51 -8.65 16.11
CA SER A 174 -3.84 -7.37 16.70
C SER A 174 -3.09 -7.12 18.03
N GLU A 175 -2.90 -8.18 18.83
CA GLU A 175 -2.17 -8.06 20.10
C GLU A 175 -0.67 -7.86 19.89
N LEU A 176 -0.04 -8.73 19.10
CA LEU A 176 1.41 -8.70 18.90
C LEU A 176 1.81 -7.58 17.91
N GLY A 177 0.99 -7.29 16.91
CA GLY A 177 1.22 -6.23 15.95
C GLY A 177 1.30 -4.85 16.59
N ALA A 178 0.37 -4.53 17.52
CA ALA A 178 0.37 -3.27 18.23
C ALA A 178 1.64 -3.07 19.08
N LYS A 179 2.14 -4.14 19.70
CA LYS A 179 3.36 -4.11 20.52
C LYS A 179 4.62 -4.00 19.65
N LEU A 180 4.66 -4.73 18.54
CA LEU A 180 5.78 -4.72 17.61
C LEU A 180 5.88 -3.41 16.83
N GLU A 181 4.75 -2.80 16.45
CA GLU A 181 4.70 -1.49 15.82
C GLU A 181 5.53 -0.46 16.59
N THR A 182 5.45 -0.51 17.93
CA THR A 182 6.08 0.46 18.85
C THR A 182 7.32 -0.11 19.54
N HIS A 183 7.84 -1.24 19.09
CA HIS A 183 9.00 -1.87 19.69
C HIS A 183 10.23 -0.94 19.64
N PRO A 184 11.10 -0.88 20.71
CA PRO A 184 12.26 0.03 20.78
C PRO A 184 13.24 -0.07 19.59
N LEU A 185 13.30 -1.20 18.90
CA LEU A 185 14.08 -1.35 17.68
C LEU A 185 13.57 -0.48 16.51
N PHE A 186 12.32 -0.04 16.56
CA PHE A 186 11.68 0.76 15.51
C PHE A 186 11.25 2.13 16.06
N PRO A 187 12.19 3.10 16.25
CA PRO A 187 11.89 4.39 16.88
C PRO A 187 10.85 5.21 16.10
N ASN A 188 10.72 4.99 14.80
CA ASN A 188 9.72 5.63 13.94
C ASN A 188 8.51 4.73 13.68
N ARG A 189 8.30 3.70 14.54
CA ARG A 189 7.33 2.62 14.35
C ARG A 189 7.53 1.84 13.06
N THR A 190 6.81 0.75 12.88
CA THR A 190 6.91 -0.13 11.71
C THR A 190 5.55 -0.75 11.35
N ASN A 191 5.39 -1.14 10.08
CA ASN A 191 4.37 -2.12 9.72
C ASN A 191 4.86 -3.51 10.14
N VAL A 192 3.95 -4.39 10.51
CA VAL A 192 4.29 -5.75 10.97
C VAL A 192 3.51 -6.75 10.12
N GLU A 193 4.22 -7.62 9.45
CA GLU A 193 3.66 -8.68 8.60
C GLU A 193 3.86 -10.05 9.26
N PHE A 194 2.76 -10.74 9.58
CA PHE A 194 2.78 -12.13 10.02
C PHE A 194 2.52 -13.03 8.82
N VAL A 195 3.44 -13.97 8.57
CA VAL A 195 3.57 -14.64 7.28
C VAL A 195 3.60 -16.15 7.44
N GLN A 196 2.74 -16.83 6.70
CA GLN A 196 2.78 -18.27 6.50
C GLN A 196 3.16 -18.59 5.05
N VAL A 197 4.28 -19.26 4.86
CA VAL A 197 4.69 -19.77 3.55
C VAL A 197 3.95 -21.07 3.27
N LEU A 198 3.10 -21.07 2.24
CA LEU A 198 2.31 -22.24 1.84
C LEU A 198 3.08 -23.11 0.83
N SER A 199 3.85 -22.48 -0.04
CA SER A 199 4.71 -23.13 -1.04
C SER A 199 5.77 -22.12 -1.54
N PRO A 200 6.75 -22.55 -2.34
CA PRO A 200 7.73 -21.60 -2.91
C PRO A 200 7.13 -20.44 -3.71
N ARG A 201 5.86 -20.53 -4.13
CA ARG A 201 5.15 -19.52 -4.92
C ARG A 201 3.84 -19.05 -4.29
N GLN A 202 3.58 -19.39 -3.03
CA GLN A 202 2.34 -19.02 -2.36
C GLN A 202 2.61 -18.64 -0.91
N ILE A 203 2.20 -17.44 -0.54
CA ILE A 203 2.40 -16.85 0.77
C ILE A 203 1.06 -16.34 1.29
N LYS A 204 0.76 -16.60 2.55
CA LYS A 204 -0.38 -16.02 3.25
C LYS A 204 0.12 -15.00 4.26
N VAL A 205 -0.51 -13.83 4.32
CA VAL A 205 -0.08 -12.74 5.20
C VAL A 205 -1.26 -12.03 5.85
N ARG A 206 -1.07 -11.63 7.11
CA ARG A 206 -1.91 -10.65 7.81
C ARG A 206 -1.02 -9.51 8.26
N VAL A 207 -1.47 -8.27 8.06
CA VAL A 207 -0.67 -7.08 8.27
C VAL A 207 -1.27 -6.20 9.35
N TRP A 208 -0.43 -5.78 10.29
CA TRP A 208 -0.70 -4.67 11.19
C TRP A 208 0.02 -3.44 10.63
N GLU A 209 -0.72 -2.50 10.08
CA GLU A 209 -0.15 -1.28 9.49
C GLU A 209 0.13 -0.21 10.53
N ARG A 210 1.25 0.47 10.37
CA ARG A 210 1.70 1.58 11.23
C ARG A 210 0.64 2.67 11.32
N GLY A 211 0.09 2.87 12.52
CA GLY A 211 -0.93 3.89 12.80
C GLY A 211 -2.35 3.55 12.33
N ALA A 212 -2.57 2.43 11.66
CA ALA A 212 -3.87 2.05 11.13
C ALA A 212 -4.44 0.74 11.73
N GLY A 213 -3.57 -0.10 12.32
CA GLY A 213 -3.99 -1.39 12.87
C GLY A 213 -4.02 -2.50 11.83
N GLU A 214 -4.77 -3.58 12.11
CA GLU A 214 -4.91 -4.69 11.16
C GLU A 214 -5.78 -4.28 9.97
N THR A 215 -5.24 -4.39 8.76
CA THR A 215 -5.89 -3.98 7.51
C THR A 215 -6.13 -5.16 6.57
N LEU A 216 -7.00 -4.94 5.58
CA LEU A 216 -7.32 -5.96 4.58
C LEU A 216 -6.22 -6.14 3.52
N ALA A 217 -5.45 -5.09 3.22
CA ALA A 217 -4.42 -5.13 2.19
C ALA A 217 -3.39 -4.00 2.34
N CYS A 218 -2.12 -4.38 2.45
CA CYS A 218 -0.97 -3.49 2.39
C CYS A 218 -0.09 -3.85 1.19
N GLY A 219 0.01 -2.94 0.21
CA GLY A 219 0.78 -3.20 -1.01
C GLY A 219 2.29 -3.28 -0.76
N THR A 220 2.86 -2.37 0.03
CA THR A 220 4.28 -2.38 0.43
C THR A 220 4.58 -3.56 1.34
N GLY A 221 3.65 -3.92 2.25
CA GLY A 221 3.77 -5.11 3.09
C GLY A 221 3.83 -6.40 2.28
N ALA A 222 2.98 -6.56 1.25
CA ALA A 222 3.03 -7.72 0.36
C ALA A 222 4.39 -7.82 -0.37
N CYS A 223 4.95 -6.69 -0.80
CA CYS A 223 6.29 -6.63 -1.40
C CYS A 223 7.37 -7.03 -0.39
N ALA A 224 7.33 -6.44 0.81
CA ALA A 224 8.28 -6.74 1.89
C ALA A 224 8.27 -8.23 2.26
N VAL A 225 7.08 -8.83 2.32
CA VAL A 225 6.90 -10.27 2.62
C VAL A 225 7.59 -11.15 1.58
N LEU A 226 7.34 -10.92 0.27
CA LEU A 226 8.03 -11.71 -0.75
C LEU A 226 9.54 -11.55 -0.66
N VAL A 227 10.03 -10.30 -0.57
CA VAL A 227 11.46 -10.01 -0.52
C VAL A 227 12.13 -10.66 0.69
N ALA A 228 11.53 -10.57 1.88
CA ALA A 228 12.03 -11.23 3.08
C ALA A 228 12.06 -12.77 2.93
N CYS A 229 10.96 -13.37 2.46
CA CYS A 229 10.87 -14.82 2.27
C CYS A 229 11.87 -15.33 1.21
N ALA A 230 12.03 -14.63 0.10
CA ALA A 230 13.00 -14.96 -0.93
C ALA A 230 14.44 -14.82 -0.42
N ARG A 231 14.74 -13.75 0.34
CA ARG A 231 16.05 -13.54 0.98
C ARG A 231 16.42 -14.67 1.94
N LEU A 232 15.41 -15.26 2.61
CA LEU A 232 15.57 -16.40 3.52
C LEU A 232 15.56 -17.77 2.80
N GLY A 233 15.44 -17.78 1.46
CA GLY A 233 15.36 -19.03 0.67
C GLY A 233 14.08 -19.83 0.91
N LYS A 234 13.02 -19.20 1.42
CA LYS A 234 11.72 -19.84 1.69
C LYS A 234 10.79 -19.82 0.48
N THR A 235 10.98 -18.87 -0.44
CA THR A 235 10.18 -18.74 -1.67
C THR A 235 11.07 -18.43 -2.87
N GLU A 236 10.50 -18.54 -4.07
CA GLU A 236 11.06 -17.96 -5.28
C GLU A 236 10.95 -16.43 -5.23
N ASN A 237 11.59 -15.75 -6.20
CA ASN A 237 11.49 -14.29 -6.36
C ASN A 237 10.15 -13.82 -6.97
N GLN A 238 9.21 -14.72 -7.13
CA GLN A 238 7.85 -14.44 -7.59
C GLN A 238 6.88 -15.35 -6.85
N ALA A 239 5.84 -14.76 -6.27
CA ALA A 239 4.80 -15.50 -5.55
C ALA A 239 3.44 -14.80 -5.60
N GLU A 240 2.39 -15.59 -5.42
CA GLU A 240 1.07 -15.11 -5.05
C GLU A 240 1.04 -14.83 -3.54
N VAL A 241 0.67 -13.61 -3.17
CA VAL A 241 0.53 -13.19 -1.77
C VAL A 241 -0.95 -13.04 -1.46
N PHE A 242 -1.46 -13.88 -0.56
CA PHE A 242 -2.85 -13.88 -0.12
C PHE A 242 -3.00 -13.03 1.14
N LEU A 243 -3.76 -11.94 1.01
CA LEU A 243 -4.15 -11.05 2.09
C LEU A 243 -5.64 -11.25 2.41
N PRO A 244 -6.16 -10.78 3.56
CA PRO A 244 -7.59 -10.85 3.86
C PRO A 244 -8.48 -10.22 2.78
N GLY A 245 -8.05 -9.14 2.14
CA GLY A 245 -8.77 -8.46 1.06
C GLY A 245 -8.66 -9.11 -0.32
N GLY A 246 -7.78 -10.10 -0.51
CA GLY A 246 -7.61 -10.80 -1.77
C GLY A 246 -6.15 -11.13 -2.10
N LYS A 247 -5.87 -11.36 -3.38
CA LYS A 247 -4.59 -11.85 -3.86
C LYS A 247 -3.83 -10.79 -4.67
N LEU A 248 -2.52 -10.69 -4.44
CA LEU A 248 -1.55 -9.96 -5.25
C LEU A 248 -0.53 -10.93 -5.86
N GLU A 249 -0.06 -10.65 -7.05
CA GLU A 249 1.14 -11.27 -7.62
C GLU A 249 2.31 -10.31 -7.36
N ILE A 250 3.34 -10.78 -6.67
CA ILE A 250 4.54 -10.00 -6.38
C ILE A 250 5.74 -10.65 -7.09
N GLU A 251 6.57 -9.82 -7.72
CA GLU A 251 7.81 -10.24 -8.37
C GLU A 251 8.96 -9.33 -7.92
N TRP A 252 10.06 -9.92 -7.45
CA TRP A 252 11.32 -9.22 -7.16
C TRP A 252 12.33 -9.54 -8.24
N LYS A 253 12.60 -8.56 -9.12
CA LYS A 253 13.42 -8.74 -10.31
C LYS A 253 14.30 -7.53 -10.55
N ASN A 254 15.61 -7.75 -10.81
CA ASN A 254 16.60 -6.69 -11.05
C ASN A 254 16.57 -5.62 -9.96
N ASP A 255 16.56 -6.04 -8.70
CA ASP A 255 16.45 -5.19 -7.51
C ASP A 255 15.16 -4.38 -7.37
N ILE A 256 14.19 -4.51 -8.27
CA ILE A 256 12.91 -3.81 -8.19
C ILE A 256 11.81 -4.80 -7.81
N CYS A 257 10.96 -4.39 -6.88
CA CYS A 257 9.77 -5.13 -6.53
C CYS A 257 8.59 -4.63 -7.38
N TYR A 258 7.88 -5.56 -8.00
CA TYR A 258 6.68 -5.29 -8.79
C TYR A 258 5.47 -5.92 -8.11
N LEU A 259 4.40 -5.16 -8.03
CA LEU A 259 3.12 -5.59 -7.51
C LEU A 259 2.08 -5.61 -8.63
N THR A 260 1.43 -6.74 -8.84
CA THR A 260 0.32 -6.88 -9.79
C THR A 260 -0.96 -7.24 -9.04
N GLY A 261 -2.02 -6.46 -9.26
CA GLY A 261 -3.29 -6.69 -8.60
C GLY A 261 -4.46 -6.00 -9.27
N PRO A 262 -5.68 -6.32 -8.83
CA PRO A 262 -6.90 -5.71 -9.34
C PRO A 262 -7.10 -4.30 -8.77
N ALA A 263 -7.99 -3.56 -9.43
CA ALA A 263 -8.71 -2.42 -8.89
C ALA A 263 -10.09 -2.37 -9.54
N ARG A 264 -11.06 -1.78 -8.85
CA ARG A 264 -12.45 -1.80 -9.28
C ARG A 264 -13.14 -0.47 -9.00
N LEU A 265 -13.92 0.02 -9.96
CA LEU A 265 -14.88 1.10 -9.76
C LEU A 265 -16.16 0.51 -9.15
N ILE A 266 -16.57 1.01 -7.98
CA ILE A 266 -17.75 0.53 -7.26
C ILE A 266 -18.97 1.31 -7.70
N TYR A 267 -18.90 2.64 -7.60
CA TYR A 267 -19.94 3.57 -8.04
C TYR A 267 -19.38 4.97 -8.28
N GLN A 268 -20.20 5.83 -8.84
CA GLN A 268 -19.94 7.26 -8.98
C GLN A 268 -21.09 8.07 -8.40
N GLY A 269 -20.81 9.30 -8.01
CA GLY A 269 -21.78 10.21 -7.44
C GLY A 269 -21.41 11.67 -7.67
N ALA A 270 -22.23 12.55 -7.12
CA ALA A 270 -21.98 13.98 -7.08
C ALA A 270 -22.43 14.54 -5.72
N LEU A 271 -21.72 15.55 -5.22
CA LEU A 271 -22.01 16.19 -3.94
C LEU A 271 -21.69 17.70 -4.00
N GLU A 272 -22.34 18.47 -3.16
CA GLU A 272 -21.97 19.87 -2.94
C GLU A 272 -20.90 19.90 -1.81
N LEU A 273 -19.67 20.30 -2.14
CA LEU A 273 -18.59 20.39 -1.13
C LEU A 273 -18.89 21.38 -0.01
N ALA A 274 -19.76 22.36 -0.28
CA ALA A 274 -20.19 23.34 0.71
C ALA A 274 -21.02 22.74 1.87
N ASP A 275 -21.54 21.51 1.71
CA ASP A 275 -22.31 20.82 2.74
C ASP A 275 -21.39 20.11 3.78
N PHE A 276 -20.11 20.10 3.51
CA PHE A 276 -19.07 19.47 4.35
C PHE A 276 -18.12 20.53 4.90
#